data_a41ec283b8fb85ea101dec0054a3b396
#
_entry.id   a41ec283b8fb85ea101dec0054a3b396
#
_cell.length_a   1.000
_cell.length_b   1.000
_cell.length_c   1.000
_cell.angle_alpha   90.00
_cell.angle_beta   90.00
_cell.angle_gamma   90.00
#
_symmetry.space_group_name_H-M   'P 1'
#
loop_
_entity.id
_entity.type
_entity.pdbx_description
1 polymer ?
#
loop_
_entity_poly.entity_id
_entity_poly.type
_entity_poly.pdbx_seq_one_letter_code
_entity_poly.pdbx_strand_id
1 'polypeptide(L)'
;LSQRHHYRGLRNSERVSAGTLATLAGIVAAIATRQGQAAQSLIMGGQAANAQSALAYSRDYEREADRIGAQSLADAGHDPTAMRNVLAILAEKQSQLTADMAFLSTHPLGVERQSDLDARLTRLRLDNTAVPILSDTDFQLFRCVQTEGFETAGRAIDPEICTPLRALLLDYRADRYRDAYTAFQRLPAAHRETLTGLDLTLALATKAGDFAAAQDAIDTFALFFPSWVTPVVGQIDLAIAEGKTKLPRQFRETAVARPDRIDLWRALARFAEATRQNHLLFEARAWDALMHGKQEAAKTQLTRAREAWPKTLDSRPLDRLETAISAAERL
;
A
#
# COMPACT_ATOMS: atom_id res chain seq x y z
N LEU A 1 -4.49 1.01 9.55
CA LEU A 1 -3.41 0.93 10.56
C LEU A 1 -2.44 2.10 10.45
N SER A 2 -1.90 2.38 9.26
CA SER A 2 -0.95 3.48 9.04
C SER A 2 -1.50 4.86 9.42
N GLN A 3 -2.78 5.15 9.19
CA GLN A 3 -3.38 6.44 9.54
C GLN A 3 -3.46 6.66 11.06
N ARG A 4 -3.88 5.66 11.85
CA ARG A 4 -3.92 5.80 13.32
C ARG A 4 -2.52 6.02 13.91
N HIS A 5 -1.48 5.37 13.39
CA HIS A 5 -0.11 5.56 13.82
C HIS A 5 0.40 6.96 13.45
N HIS A 6 0.10 7.42 12.25
CA HIS A 6 0.49 8.75 11.78
C HIS A 6 -0.14 9.86 12.65
N TYR A 7 -1.46 9.78 12.92
CA TYR A 7 -2.16 10.77 13.76
C TYR A 7 -1.70 10.74 15.23
N ARG A 8 -1.40 9.56 15.80
CA ARG A 8 -0.86 9.48 17.15
C ARG A 8 0.57 10.01 17.23
N GLY A 9 1.38 9.79 16.21
CA GLY A 9 2.72 10.37 16.10
C GLY A 9 2.70 11.90 16.07
N LEU A 10 1.81 12.50 15.28
CA LEU A 10 1.62 13.96 15.22
C LEU A 10 1.15 14.56 16.55
N ARG A 11 0.17 13.92 17.22
CA ARG A 11 -0.30 14.39 18.54
C ARG A 11 0.75 14.31 19.63
N ASN A 12 1.72 13.41 19.53
CA ASN A 12 2.79 13.29 20.54
C ASN A 12 3.97 14.21 20.24
N SER A 13 4.18 14.62 19.00
CA SER A 13 5.18 15.65 18.67
C SER A 13 4.81 17.03 19.22
N GLU A 14 3.52 17.28 19.49
CA GLU A 14 3.02 18.52 20.10
C GLU A 14 3.10 18.51 21.63
N ARG A 15 3.32 17.36 22.28
CA ARG A 15 3.48 17.27 23.73
C ARG A 15 4.94 17.52 24.09
N VAL A 16 5.18 18.59 24.83
CA VAL A 16 6.50 18.84 25.45
C VAL A 16 6.83 17.64 26.33
N SER A 17 7.82 16.83 25.92
CA SER A 17 8.21 15.64 26.68
C SER A 17 8.95 16.04 27.97
N ALA A 18 8.92 15.15 28.97
CA ALA A 18 9.68 15.34 30.19
C ALA A 18 11.18 15.57 29.91
N GLY A 19 11.75 14.94 28.87
CA GLY A 19 13.10 15.14 28.43
C GLY A 19 13.33 16.53 27.80
N THR A 20 12.37 17.07 27.09
CA THR A 20 12.46 18.45 26.55
C THR A 20 12.40 19.45 27.69
N LEU A 21 11.54 19.24 28.69
CA LEU A 21 11.50 20.07 29.90
C LEU A 21 12.81 19.99 30.69
N ALA A 22 13.41 18.81 30.84
CA ALA A 22 14.71 18.63 31.49
C ALA A 22 15.84 19.33 30.72
N THR A 23 15.83 19.28 29.38
CA THR A 23 16.78 20.00 28.53
C THR A 23 16.64 21.50 28.70
N LEU A 24 15.41 22.05 28.68
CA LEU A 24 15.15 23.46 28.91
C LEU A 24 15.55 23.91 30.32
N ALA A 25 15.23 23.12 31.34
CA ALA A 25 15.68 23.36 32.71
C ALA A 25 17.20 23.37 32.85
N GLY A 26 17.88 22.45 32.14
CA GLY A 26 19.35 22.42 32.06
C GLY A 26 19.95 23.68 31.46
N ILE A 27 19.36 24.22 30.38
CA ILE A 27 19.78 25.46 29.74
C ILE A 27 19.58 26.65 30.70
N VAL A 28 18.42 26.73 31.35
CA VAL A 28 18.14 27.79 32.33
C VAL A 28 19.10 27.72 33.52
N ALA A 29 19.37 26.52 34.05
CA ALA A 29 20.32 26.29 35.14
C ALA A 29 21.75 26.67 34.72
N ALA A 30 22.17 26.40 33.49
CA ALA A 30 23.46 26.79 32.95
C ALA A 30 23.67 28.32 32.94
N ILE A 31 22.62 29.02 32.52
CA ILE A 31 22.62 30.50 32.47
C ILE A 31 22.66 31.09 33.88
N ALA A 32 21.89 30.50 34.82
CA ALA A 32 21.75 31.01 36.17
C ALA A 32 22.98 30.75 37.06
N THR A 33 23.64 29.59 36.91
CA THR A 33 24.74 29.16 37.81
C THR A 33 26.12 29.37 37.28
N ARG A 34 26.27 29.70 35.99
CA ARG A 34 27.57 29.80 35.26
C ARG A 34 28.44 28.51 35.39
N GLN A 35 27.83 27.37 35.77
CA GLN A 35 28.50 26.07 35.90
C GLN A 35 28.18 25.21 34.68
N GLY A 36 29.01 25.30 33.63
CA GLY A 36 28.79 24.65 32.35
C GLY A 36 28.69 23.09 32.42
N GLN A 37 29.43 22.44 33.34
CA GLN A 37 29.47 20.97 33.42
C GLN A 37 28.17 20.37 33.92
N ALA A 38 27.53 20.94 34.93
CA ALA A 38 26.26 20.47 35.46
C ALA A 38 25.11 20.62 34.44
N ALA A 39 25.14 21.73 33.69
CA ALA A 39 24.19 22.00 32.63
C ALA A 39 24.36 21.04 31.45
N GLN A 40 25.58 20.72 31.08
CA GLN A 40 25.87 19.76 30.00
C GLN A 40 25.36 18.36 30.35
N SER A 41 25.50 17.92 31.61
CA SER A 41 24.97 16.64 32.11
C SER A 41 23.43 16.59 32.06
N LEU A 42 22.73 17.67 32.39
CA LEU A 42 21.28 17.77 32.32
C LEU A 42 20.77 17.79 30.88
N ILE A 43 21.47 18.48 29.98
CA ILE A 43 21.12 18.49 28.54
C ILE A 43 21.30 17.11 27.93
N MET A 44 22.43 16.44 28.18
CA MET A 44 22.68 15.08 27.70
C MET A 44 21.69 14.06 28.31
N GLY A 45 21.38 14.17 29.60
CA GLY A 45 20.38 13.35 30.25
C GLY A 45 18.97 13.55 29.68
N GLY A 46 18.60 14.80 29.37
CA GLY A 46 17.33 15.13 28.73
C GLY A 46 17.23 14.58 27.31
N GLN A 47 18.32 14.65 26.53
CA GLN A 47 18.36 14.07 25.18
C GLN A 47 18.30 12.54 25.22
N ALA A 48 19.01 11.90 26.16
CA ALA A 48 18.96 10.44 26.35
C ALA A 48 17.56 9.99 26.77
N ALA A 49 16.88 10.70 27.68
CA ALA A 49 15.53 10.41 28.09
C ALA A 49 14.51 10.57 26.95
N ASN A 50 14.69 11.59 26.09
CA ASN A 50 13.87 11.77 24.88
C ASN A 50 14.09 10.63 23.87
N ALA A 51 15.33 10.26 23.61
CA ALA A 51 15.65 9.15 22.71
C ALA A 51 15.08 7.82 23.24
N GLN A 52 15.21 7.57 24.56
CA GLN A 52 14.68 6.37 25.18
C GLN A 52 13.14 6.32 25.19
N SER A 53 12.48 7.46 25.39
CA SER A 53 11.03 7.58 25.31
C SER A 53 10.54 7.35 23.87
N ALA A 54 11.24 7.88 22.86
CA ALA A 54 10.91 7.65 21.47
C ALA A 54 11.07 6.18 21.05
N LEU A 55 12.13 5.51 21.55
CA LEU A 55 12.35 4.08 21.32
C LEU A 55 11.31 3.20 22.01
N ALA A 56 10.93 3.51 23.25
CA ALA A 56 9.89 2.79 23.98
C ALA A 56 8.54 2.94 23.28
N TYR A 57 8.21 4.12 22.83
CA TYR A 57 7.01 4.43 22.07
C TYR A 57 6.95 3.67 20.74
N SER A 58 8.08 3.59 20.02
CA SER A 58 8.19 2.78 18.81
C SER A 58 7.91 1.29 19.07
N ARG A 59 8.44 0.74 20.15
CA ARG A 59 8.21 -0.68 20.53
C ARG A 59 6.75 -0.98 20.85
N ASP A 60 6.05 -0.09 21.51
CA ASP A 60 4.63 -0.29 21.84
C ASP A 60 3.76 -0.25 20.57
N TYR A 61 4.10 0.57 19.58
CA TYR A 61 3.43 0.56 18.29
C TYR A 61 3.69 -0.71 17.51
N GLU A 62 4.92 -1.22 17.51
CA GLU A 62 5.24 -2.49 16.88
C GLU A 62 4.45 -3.64 17.49
N ARG A 63 4.38 -3.71 18.83
CA ARG A 63 3.57 -4.71 19.55
C ARG A 63 2.09 -4.61 19.21
N GLU A 64 1.55 -3.39 19.14
CA GLU A 64 0.15 -3.19 18.74
C GLU A 64 -0.09 -3.55 17.28
N ALA A 65 0.86 -3.25 16.37
CA ALA A 65 0.79 -3.66 14.97
C ALA A 65 0.82 -5.18 14.83
N ASP A 66 1.72 -5.87 15.57
CA ASP A 66 1.79 -7.33 15.59
C ASP A 66 0.48 -7.94 16.12
N ARG A 67 -0.08 -7.34 17.19
CA ARG A 67 -1.35 -7.75 17.75
C ARG A 67 -2.50 -7.68 16.76
N ILE A 68 -2.63 -6.55 16.09
CA ILE A 68 -3.71 -6.32 15.12
C ILE A 68 -3.48 -7.18 13.88
N GLY A 69 -2.23 -7.32 13.44
CA GLY A 69 -1.86 -8.15 12.30
C GLY A 69 -2.23 -9.62 12.52
N ALA A 70 -1.86 -10.19 13.67
CA ALA A 70 -2.20 -11.57 14.02
C ALA A 70 -3.72 -11.78 14.11
N GLN A 71 -4.45 -10.83 14.71
CA GLN A 71 -5.91 -10.90 14.78
C GLN A 71 -6.53 -10.82 13.39
N SER A 72 -6.06 -9.90 12.54
CA SER A 72 -6.57 -9.73 11.18
C SER A 72 -6.34 -10.96 10.31
N LEU A 73 -5.21 -11.65 10.47
CA LEU A 73 -4.95 -12.93 9.80
C LEU A 73 -5.96 -13.99 10.23
N ALA A 74 -6.17 -14.14 11.56
CA ALA A 74 -7.14 -15.09 12.10
C ALA A 74 -8.57 -14.78 11.64
N ASP A 75 -9.00 -13.50 11.71
CA ASP A 75 -10.33 -13.06 11.28
C ASP A 75 -10.56 -13.25 9.78
N ALA A 76 -9.49 -13.16 8.98
CA ALA A 76 -9.51 -13.47 7.55
C ALA A 76 -9.41 -14.97 7.25
N GLY A 77 -9.32 -15.81 8.30
CA GLY A 77 -9.20 -17.25 8.16
C GLY A 77 -7.82 -17.75 7.73
N HIS A 78 -6.79 -16.91 7.81
CA HIS A 78 -5.41 -17.30 7.57
C HIS A 78 -4.73 -17.75 8.85
N ASP A 79 -3.72 -18.62 8.71
CA ASP A 79 -2.91 -19.05 9.85
C ASP A 79 -2.06 -17.87 10.39
N PRO A 80 -2.37 -17.32 11.58
CA PRO A 80 -1.61 -16.22 12.14
C PRO A 80 -0.19 -16.63 12.58
N THR A 81 0.12 -17.94 12.65
CA THR A 81 1.50 -18.41 12.92
C THR A 81 2.47 -18.06 11.81
N ALA A 82 1.98 -17.81 10.58
CA ALA A 82 2.77 -17.30 9.47
C ALA A 82 3.49 -15.99 9.82
N MET A 83 2.92 -15.17 10.71
CA MET A 83 3.54 -13.93 11.17
C MET A 83 4.83 -14.17 11.97
N ARG A 84 4.89 -15.26 12.77
CA ARG A 84 6.12 -15.70 13.43
C ARG A 84 7.23 -15.98 12.41
N ASN A 85 6.91 -16.68 11.33
CA ASN A 85 7.86 -17.01 10.28
C ASN A 85 8.39 -15.74 9.59
N VAL A 86 7.53 -14.76 9.34
CA VAL A 86 7.94 -13.45 8.78
C VAL A 86 8.89 -12.73 9.73
N LEU A 87 8.57 -12.65 11.04
CA LEU A 87 9.45 -12.01 12.02
C LEU A 87 10.79 -12.74 12.15
N ALA A 88 10.82 -14.07 12.07
CA ALA A 88 12.06 -14.85 12.08
C ALA A 88 12.94 -14.55 10.84
N ILE A 89 12.34 -14.49 9.65
CA ILE A 89 13.04 -14.13 8.41
C ILE A 89 13.61 -12.70 8.51
N LEU A 90 12.83 -11.76 9.03
CA LEU A 90 13.27 -10.38 9.21
C LEU A 90 14.41 -10.28 10.23
N ALA A 91 14.35 -11.05 11.33
CA ALA A 91 15.42 -11.08 12.34
C ALA A 91 16.73 -11.63 11.77
N GLU A 92 16.66 -12.69 10.97
CA GLU A 92 17.83 -13.22 10.25
C GLU A 92 18.44 -12.18 9.31
N LYS A 93 17.61 -11.48 8.55
CA LYS A 93 18.07 -10.42 7.65
C LYS A 93 18.62 -9.20 8.40
N GLN A 94 18.08 -8.85 9.56
CA GLN A 94 18.58 -7.75 10.38
C GLN A 94 20.02 -7.98 10.86
N SER A 95 20.44 -9.22 11.07
CA SER A 95 21.83 -9.56 11.43
C SER A 95 22.82 -9.34 10.27
N GLN A 96 22.33 -9.21 9.03
CA GLN A 96 23.11 -9.04 7.80
C GLN A 96 22.94 -7.64 7.18
N LEU A 97 22.61 -6.62 8.00
CA LEU A 97 22.25 -5.27 7.54
C LEU A 97 23.28 -4.66 6.61
N THR A 98 22.87 -4.42 5.37
CA THR A 98 23.48 -3.47 4.44
C THR A 98 22.73 -2.15 4.47
N ALA A 99 23.33 -1.06 3.95
CA ALA A 99 22.72 0.27 3.92
C ALA A 99 21.31 0.33 3.30
N ASP A 100 21.00 -0.62 2.41
CA ASP A 100 19.71 -0.70 1.71
C ASP A 100 18.56 -1.20 2.60
N MET A 101 18.85 -1.68 3.81
CA MET A 101 17.85 -2.19 4.75
C MET A 101 17.59 -1.24 5.93
N ALA A 102 17.73 0.07 5.72
CA ALA A 102 17.49 1.11 6.73
C ALA A 102 16.10 1.00 7.42
N PHE A 103 15.11 0.49 6.70
CA PHE A 103 13.78 0.20 7.24
C PHE A 103 13.82 -0.77 8.46
N LEU A 104 14.69 -1.79 8.46
CA LEU A 104 14.81 -2.72 9.58
C LEU A 104 15.41 -2.07 10.84
N SER A 105 16.17 -0.96 10.68
CA SER A 105 16.69 -0.20 11.81
C SER A 105 15.63 0.66 12.49
N THR A 106 14.58 1.05 11.77
CA THR A 106 13.44 1.81 12.29
C THR A 106 12.37 0.92 12.93
N HIS A 107 12.38 -0.39 12.63
CA HIS A 107 11.46 -1.40 13.14
C HIS A 107 12.23 -2.54 13.83
N PRO A 108 12.81 -2.30 15.03
CA PRO A 108 13.67 -3.28 15.67
C PRO A 108 12.92 -4.55 16.05
N LEU A 109 13.49 -5.69 15.67
CA LEU A 109 12.96 -7.02 15.97
C LEU A 109 13.54 -7.47 17.34
N GLY A 110 12.85 -7.15 18.41
CA GLY A 110 13.24 -7.57 19.75
C GLY A 110 12.74 -8.98 20.07
N VAL A 111 13.51 -9.73 20.89
CA VAL A 111 13.08 -11.04 21.44
C VAL A 111 11.73 -10.91 22.17
N GLU A 112 11.46 -9.76 22.78
CA GLU A 112 10.20 -9.44 23.42
C GLU A 112 9.01 -9.46 22.46
N ARG A 113 9.16 -8.93 21.22
CA ARG A 113 8.10 -8.95 20.20
C ARG A 113 7.73 -10.38 19.80
N GLN A 114 8.73 -11.24 19.64
CA GLN A 114 8.49 -12.66 19.31
C GLN A 114 7.77 -13.36 20.46
N SER A 115 8.20 -13.15 21.70
CA SER A 115 7.57 -13.72 22.88
C SER A 115 6.12 -13.25 23.07
N ASP A 116 5.86 -11.96 22.89
CA ASP A 116 4.51 -11.39 22.98
C ASP A 116 3.58 -11.94 21.89
N LEU A 117 4.11 -12.09 20.66
CA LEU A 117 3.37 -12.70 19.55
C LEU A 117 3.06 -14.17 19.85
N ASP A 118 4.03 -14.95 20.34
CA ASP A 118 3.86 -16.36 20.66
C ASP A 118 2.81 -16.58 21.76
N ALA A 119 2.87 -15.80 22.86
CA ALA A 119 1.87 -15.84 23.91
C ALA A 119 0.46 -15.51 23.42
N ARG A 120 0.36 -14.72 22.34
CA ARG A 120 -0.91 -14.35 21.73
C ARG A 120 -1.42 -15.40 20.77
N LEU A 121 -0.56 -15.96 19.93
CA LEU A 121 -0.90 -16.99 18.97
C LEU A 121 -1.51 -18.23 19.67
N THR A 122 -1.05 -18.55 20.88
CA THR A 122 -1.63 -19.63 21.69
C THR A 122 -3.07 -19.38 22.14
N ARG A 123 -3.53 -18.11 22.14
CA ARG A 123 -4.88 -17.72 22.55
C ARG A 123 -5.83 -17.50 21.39
N LEU A 124 -5.30 -17.34 20.18
CA LEU A 124 -6.12 -17.19 18.98
C LEU A 124 -6.67 -18.55 18.58
N ARG A 125 -7.99 -18.64 18.49
CA ARG A 125 -8.64 -19.82 17.91
C ARG A 125 -8.52 -19.72 16.39
N LEU A 126 -7.98 -20.78 15.79
CA LEU A 126 -7.97 -20.93 14.34
C LEU A 126 -9.26 -21.64 13.95
N ASP A 127 -10.13 -20.96 13.22
CA ASP A 127 -11.17 -21.62 12.45
C ASP A 127 -10.50 -22.18 11.19
N ASN A 128 -10.21 -23.49 11.21
CA ASN A 128 -9.50 -24.20 10.13
C ASN A 128 -10.29 -24.31 8.81
N THR A 129 -11.25 -23.44 8.58
CA THR A 129 -12.13 -23.48 7.40
C THR A 129 -11.68 -22.55 6.26
N ALA A 130 -10.59 -21.79 6.45
CA ALA A 130 -10.15 -20.89 5.43
C ALA A 130 -9.46 -21.61 4.28
N VAL A 131 -10.04 -21.47 3.11
CA VAL A 131 -9.41 -21.85 1.85
C VAL A 131 -8.39 -20.76 1.50
N PRO A 132 -7.12 -21.08 1.21
CA PRO A 132 -6.17 -20.10 0.73
C PRO A 132 -6.73 -19.39 -0.50
N ILE A 133 -6.69 -18.05 -0.54
CA ILE A 133 -7.10 -17.26 -1.71
C ILE A 133 -6.19 -17.57 -2.89
N LEU A 134 -4.91 -17.86 -2.61
CA LEU A 134 -3.89 -18.18 -3.60
C LEU A 134 -3.47 -19.64 -3.46
N SER A 135 -3.45 -20.38 -4.57
CA SER A 135 -2.78 -21.68 -4.64
C SER A 135 -1.25 -21.52 -4.57
N ASP A 136 -0.52 -22.61 -4.30
CA ASP A 136 0.95 -22.57 -4.32
C ASP A 136 1.48 -22.11 -5.69
N THR A 137 0.89 -22.57 -6.77
CA THR A 137 1.23 -22.13 -8.13
C THR A 137 1.00 -20.64 -8.31
N ASP A 138 -0.14 -20.11 -7.87
CA ASP A 138 -0.46 -18.69 -7.93
C ASP A 138 0.53 -17.86 -7.12
N PHE A 139 0.86 -18.30 -5.91
CA PHE A 139 1.86 -17.64 -5.08
C PHE A 139 3.26 -17.61 -5.73
N GLN A 140 3.66 -18.69 -6.39
CA GLN A 140 4.93 -18.73 -7.13
C GLN A 140 4.91 -17.77 -8.32
N LEU A 141 3.83 -17.75 -9.11
CA LEU A 141 3.65 -16.79 -10.20
C LEU A 141 3.71 -15.34 -9.71
N PHE A 142 2.96 -15.03 -8.66
CA PHE A 142 2.97 -13.71 -8.03
C PHE A 142 4.39 -13.32 -7.60
N ARG A 143 5.12 -14.21 -6.93
CA ARG A 143 6.51 -13.97 -6.55
C ARG A 143 7.39 -13.67 -7.75
N CYS A 144 7.26 -14.43 -8.84
CA CYS A 144 8.06 -14.21 -10.05
C CYS A 144 7.81 -12.83 -10.66
N VAL A 145 6.55 -12.36 -10.67
CA VAL A 145 6.18 -11.01 -11.16
C VAL A 145 6.78 -9.92 -10.27
N GLN A 146 6.74 -10.10 -8.94
CA GLN A 146 7.17 -9.08 -7.98
C GLN A 146 8.68 -9.03 -7.78
N THR A 147 9.38 -10.15 -7.95
CA THR A 147 10.82 -10.25 -7.62
C THR A 147 11.74 -10.09 -8.81
N GLU A 148 11.21 -9.67 -9.95
CA GLU A 148 12.02 -9.42 -11.12
C GLU A 148 13.04 -8.29 -10.88
N GLY A 149 14.32 -8.66 -10.82
CA GLY A 149 15.43 -7.74 -10.52
C GLY A 149 15.95 -7.81 -9.08
N PHE A 150 15.30 -8.55 -8.18
CA PHE A 150 15.84 -8.84 -6.86
C PHE A 150 16.30 -10.31 -6.78
N GLU A 151 17.55 -10.54 -6.55
CA GLU A 151 18.03 -11.84 -6.09
C GLU A 151 17.46 -12.07 -4.70
N THR A 152 16.38 -12.84 -4.60
CA THR A 152 15.78 -13.18 -3.30
C THR A 152 16.65 -14.19 -2.60
N ALA A 153 17.46 -13.72 -1.68
CA ALA A 153 18.15 -14.58 -0.75
C ALA A 153 17.14 -15.43 0.02
N GLY A 154 17.21 -16.74 -0.12
CA GLY A 154 16.73 -17.67 0.88
C GLY A 154 15.61 -18.66 0.53
N ARG A 155 14.83 -18.50 -0.55
CA ARG A 155 13.92 -19.55 -1.04
C ARG A 155 14.03 -19.65 -2.56
N ALA A 156 14.36 -20.82 -3.04
CA ALA A 156 14.41 -21.11 -4.48
C ALA A 156 13.07 -20.76 -5.13
N ILE A 157 13.12 -19.87 -6.10
CA ILE A 157 11.99 -19.60 -6.99
C ILE A 157 12.04 -20.70 -8.04
N ASP A 158 10.90 -21.33 -8.32
CA ASP A 158 10.83 -22.40 -9.30
C ASP A 158 11.24 -21.87 -10.70
N PRO A 159 12.38 -22.32 -11.27
CA PRO A 159 12.85 -21.82 -12.55
C PRO A 159 11.90 -22.18 -13.70
N GLU A 160 11.15 -23.28 -13.59
CA GLU A 160 10.21 -23.72 -14.63
C GLU A 160 9.04 -22.74 -14.76
N ILE A 161 8.63 -22.14 -13.65
CA ILE A 161 7.58 -21.11 -13.62
C ILE A 161 8.17 -19.74 -13.97
N CYS A 162 9.29 -19.37 -13.36
CA CYS A 162 9.78 -17.99 -13.43
C CYS A 162 10.51 -17.67 -14.73
N THR A 163 11.23 -18.61 -15.35
CA THR A 163 11.99 -18.30 -16.55
C THR A 163 11.11 -17.85 -17.73
N PRO A 164 10.03 -18.58 -18.09
CA PRO A 164 9.12 -18.12 -19.14
C PRO A 164 8.43 -16.81 -18.80
N LEU A 165 8.05 -16.63 -17.52
CA LEU A 165 7.37 -15.43 -17.06
C LEU A 165 8.28 -14.19 -17.14
N ARG A 166 9.55 -14.32 -16.77
CA ARG A 166 10.54 -13.24 -16.90
C ARG A 166 10.75 -12.83 -18.35
N ALA A 167 10.81 -13.78 -19.27
CA ALA A 167 10.98 -13.49 -20.70
C ALA A 167 9.81 -12.64 -21.22
N LEU A 168 8.57 -13.03 -20.92
CA LEU A 168 7.40 -12.26 -21.33
C LEU A 168 7.29 -10.87 -20.68
N LEU A 169 7.74 -10.74 -19.41
CA LEU A 169 7.76 -9.43 -18.72
C LEU A 169 8.83 -8.50 -19.33
N LEU A 170 9.94 -9.02 -19.80
CA LEU A 170 10.93 -8.26 -20.56
C LEU A 170 10.35 -7.77 -21.89
N ASP A 171 9.59 -8.61 -22.61
CA ASP A 171 8.89 -8.21 -23.82
C ASP A 171 7.85 -7.12 -23.53
N TYR A 172 7.08 -7.27 -22.45
CA TYR A 172 6.11 -6.28 -22.01
C TYR A 172 6.76 -4.91 -21.72
N ARG A 173 7.90 -4.90 -21.02
CA ARG A 173 8.65 -3.67 -20.72
C ARG A 173 9.29 -3.02 -21.93
N ALA A 174 9.57 -3.81 -22.96
CA ALA A 174 10.08 -3.33 -24.23
C ALA A 174 8.96 -2.94 -25.21
N ASP A 175 7.72 -2.76 -24.73
CA ASP A 175 6.51 -2.45 -25.50
C ASP A 175 6.17 -3.48 -26.59
N ARG A 176 6.77 -4.68 -26.52
CA ARG A 176 6.46 -5.81 -27.40
C ARG A 176 5.24 -6.60 -26.89
N TYR A 177 4.12 -5.92 -26.74
CA TYR A 177 2.93 -6.46 -26.06
C TYR A 177 2.36 -7.72 -26.70
N ARG A 178 2.38 -7.81 -28.05
CA ARG A 178 1.89 -9.00 -28.76
C ARG A 178 2.77 -10.23 -28.52
N ASP A 179 4.08 -10.03 -28.48
CA ASP A 179 5.03 -11.10 -28.20
C ASP A 179 4.87 -11.59 -26.76
N ALA A 180 4.80 -10.65 -25.81
CA ALA A 180 4.54 -10.95 -24.41
C ALA A 180 3.22 -11.73 -24.21
N TYR A 181 2.13 -11.30 -24.85
CA TYR A 181 0.85 -11.99 -24.76
C TYR A 181 0.87 -13.36 -25.41
N THR A 182 1.52 -13.50 -26.57
CA THR A 182 1.70 -14.80 -27.25
C THR A 182 2.53 -15.76 -26.38
N ALA A 183 3.59 -15.27 -25.76
CA ALA A 183 4.38 -16.06 -24.82
C ALA A 183 3.57 -16.50 -23.60
N PHE A 184 2.75 -15.61 -23.04
CA PHE A 184 1.85 -15.91 -21.92
C PHE A 184 0.83 -17.01 -22.30
N GLN A 185 0.22 -16.93 -23.49
CA GLN A 185 -0.74 -17.93 -23.94
C GLN A 185 -0.14 -19.35 -24.08
N ARG A 186 1.18 -19.46 -24.22
CA ARG A 186 1.90 -20.74 -24.28
C ARG A 186 2.18 -21.34 -22.90
N LEU A 187 2.00 -20.58 -21.81
CA LEU A 187 2.12 -21.10 -20.45
C LEU A 187 1.06 -22.19 -20.21
N PRO A 188 1.35 -23.16 -19.33
CA PRO A 188 0.35 -24.17 -18.95
C PRO A 188 -0.96 -23.54 -18.46
N ALA A 189 -2.09 -24.16 -18.75
CA ALA A 189 -3.41 -23.70 -18.30
C ALA A 189 -3.44 -23.51 -16.77
N ALA A 190 -2.84 -24.44 -16.03
CA ALA A 190 -2.70 -24.34 -14.57
C ALA A 190 -2.03 -23.06 -14.07
N HIS A 191 -1.22 -22.39 -14.90
CA HIS A 191 -0.62 -21.09 -14.57
C HIS A 191 -1.54 -19.93 -15.00
N ARG A 192 -2.19 -20.04 -16.16
CA ARG A 192 -3.03 -18.97 -16.71
C ARG A 192 -4.38 -18.85 -15.98
N GLU A 193 -4.89 -19.95 -15.43
CA GLU A 193 -6.17 -20.02 -14.71
C GLU A 193 -6.04 -19.68 -13.22
N THR A 194 -4.87 -19.25 -12.76
CA THR A 194 -4.68 -18.71 -11.41
C THR A 194 -5.14 -17.25 -11.33
N LEU A 195 -5.26 -16.72 -10.11
CA LEU A 195 -5.61 -15.31 -9.90
C LEU A 195 -4.57 -14.35 -10.52
N THR A 196 -3.28 -14.67 -10.33
CA THR A 196 -2.17 -13.93 -10.95
C THR A 196 -2.19 -14.08 -12.48
N GLY A 197 -2.51 -15.28 -12.98
CA GLY A 197 -2.67 -15.54 -14.41
C GLY A 197 -3.82 -14.74 -15.02
N LEU A 198 -4.93 -14.61 -14.31
CA LEU A 198 -6.07 -13.80 -14.73
C LEU A 198 -5.72 -12.29 -14.77
N ASP A 199 -4.97 -11.80 -13.79
CA ASP A 199 -4.48 -10.41 -13.77
C ASP A 199 -3.52 -10.13 -14.93
N LEU A 200 -2.60 -11.07 -15.21
CA LEU A 200 -1.73 -11.01 -16.37
C LEU A 200 -2.51 -11.07 -17.70
N THR A 201 -3.56 -11.90 -17.79
CA THR A 201 -4.45 -11.93 -18.96
C THR A 201 -5.03 -10.56 -19.22
N LEU A 202 -5.62 -9.94 -18.20
CA LEU A 202 -6.20 -8.61 -18.30
C LEU A 202 -5.18 -7.58 -18.80
N ALA A 203 -4.01 -7.53 -18.17
CA ALA A 203 -2.98 -6.54 -18.51
C ALA A 203 -2.39 -6.76 -19.92
N LEU A 204 -2.03 -8.00 -20.25
CA LEU A 204 -1.36 -8.33 -21.53
C LEU A 204 -2.33 -8.27 -22.70
N ALA A 205 -3.54 -8.84 -22.57
CA ALA A 205 -4.55 -8.82 -23.64
C ALA A 205 -4.98 -7.39 -23.96
N THR A 206 -5.19 -6.54 -22.93
CA THR A 206 -5.52 -5.11 -23.13
C THR A 206 -4.45 -4.41 -23.97
N LYS A 207 -3.17 -4.60 -23.63
CA LYS A 207 -2.05 -3.98 -24.35
C LYS A 207 -1.79 -4.57 -25.73
N ALA A 208 -2.03 -5.87 -25.90
CA ALA A 208 -1.86 -6.56 -27.18
C ALA A 208 -3.01 -6.27 -28.18
N GLY A 209 -4.13 -5.73 -27.69
CA GLY A 209 -5.32 -5.43 -28.49
C GLY A 209 -6.30 -6.59 -28.62
N ASP A 210 -6.15 -7.63 -27.78
CA ASP A 210 -7.17 -8.70 -27.65
C ASP A 210 -8.21 -8.28 -26.61
N PHE A 211 -9.09 -7.36 -27.05
CA PHE A 211 -10.09 -6.75 -26.17
C PHE A 211 -11.16 -7.75 -25.69
N ALA A 212 -11.40 -8.82 -26.45
CA ALA A 212 -12.33 -9.86 -26.06
C ALA A 212 -11.78 -10.63 -24.85
N ALA A 213 -10.54 -11.09 -24.92
CA ALA A 213 -9.91 -11.79 -23.77
C ALA A 213 -9.75 -10.87 -22.56
N ALA A 214 -9.47 -9.57 -22.76
CA ALA A 214 -9.44 -8.59 -21.68
C ALA A 214 -10.82 -8.43 -21.00
N GLN A 215 -11.90 -8.36 -21.77
CA GLN A 215 -13.27 -8.29 -21.26
C GLN A 215 -13.66 -9.55 -20.49
N ASP A 216 -13.34 -10.73 -21.03
CA ASP A 216 -13.60 -12.01 -20.34
C ASP A 216 -12.87 -12.08 -18.98
N ALA A 217 -11.64 -11.57 -18.89
CA ALA A 217 -10.91 -11.47 -17.64
C ALA A 217 -11.59 -10.51 -16.65
N ILE A 218 -12.06 -9.35 -17.10
CA ILE A 218 -12.83 -8.40 -16.30
C ILE A 218 -14.09 -9.04 -15.74
N ASP A 219 -14.84 -9.74 -16.60
CA ASP A 219 -16.12 -10.40 -16.23
C ASP A 219 -15.86 -11.52 -15.22
N THR A 220 -14.77 -12.26 -15.39
CA THR A 220 -14.33 -13.29 -14.44
C THR A 220 -13.99 -12.67 -13.06
N PHE A 221 -13.24 -11.57 -13.03
CA PHE A 221 -13.00 -10.86 -11.78
C PHE A 221 -14.29 -10.34 -11.13
N ALA A 222 -15.21 -9.79 -11.91
CA ALA A 222 -16.47 -9.28 -11.40
C ALA A 222 -17.36 -10.40 -10.82
N LEU A 223 -17.31 -11.60 -11.42
CA LEU A 223 -18.06 -12.76 -10.96
C LEU A 223 -17.51 -13.33 -9.64
N PHE A 224 -16.20 -13.57 -9.57
CA PHE A 224 -15.60 -14.25 -8.42
C PHE A 224 -15.20 -13.29 -7.30
N PHE A 225 -14.93 -12.02 -7.61
CA PHE A 225 -14.46 -11.02 -6.67
C PHE A 225 -15.25 -9.70 -6.77
N PRO A 226 -16.59 -9.74 -6.56
CA PRO A 226 -17.47 -8.59 -6.81
C PRO A 226 -17.16 -7.36 -5.93
N SER A 227 -16.49 -7.56 -4.80
CA SER A 227 -16.08 -6.48 -3.90
C SER A 227 -14.74 -5.83 -4.29
N TRP A 228 -14.04 -6.38 -5.28
CA TRP A 228 -12.76 -5.86 -5.71
C TRP A 228 -12.93 -4.70 -6.70
N VAL A 229 -11.99 -3.77 -6.70
CA VAL A 229 -11.99 -2.65 -7.67
C VAL A 229 -11.30 -3.01 -8.99
N THR A 230 -10.60 -4.13 -9.03
CA THR A 230 -9.87 -4.63 -10.22
C THR A 230 -10.74 -4.67 -11.49
N PRO A 231 -11.98 -5.18 -11.48
CA PRO A 231 -12.83 -5.14 -12.67
C PRO A 231 -13.07 -3.73 -13.20
N VAL A 232 -13.30 -2.77 -12.30
CA VAL A 232 -13.59 -1.38 -12.68
C VAL A 232 -12.34 -0.68 -13.21
N VAL A 233 -11.19 -0.91 -12.58
CA VAL A 233 -9.88 -0.42 -13.07
C VAL A 233 -9.58 -1.02 -14.45
N GLY A 234 -9.78 -2.34 -14.62
CA GLY A 234 -9.60 -3.03 -15.90
C GLY A 234 -10.51 -2.48 -16.99
N GLN A 235 -11.78 -2.19 -16.71
CA GLN A 235 -12.69 -1.56 -17.67
C GLN A 235 -12.22 -0.17 -18.10
N ILE A 236 -11.59 0.59 -17.20
CA ILE A 236 -11.00 1.89 -17.57
C ILE A 236 -9.81 1.70 -18.51
N ASP A 237 -8.90 0.80 -18.18
CA ASP A 237 -7.71 0.55 -18.98
C ASP A 237 -8.09 -0.03 -20.36
N LEU A 238 -9.11 -0.89 -20.43
CA LEU A 238 -9.69 -1.39 -21.67
C LEU A 238 -10.33 -0.26 -22.49
N ALA A 239 -11.10 0.62 -21.84
CA ALA A 239 -11.73 1.77 -22.52
C ALA A 239 -10.67 2.71 -23.12
N ILE A 240 -9.55 2.92 -22.43
CA ILE A 240 -8.41 3.69 -22.96
C ILE A 240 -7.82 3.00 -24.20
N ALA A 241 -7.59 1.69 -24.13
CA ALA A 241 -7.01 0.93 -25.24
C ALA A 241 -7.93 0.89 -26.49
N GLU A 242 -9.24 0.86 -26.28
CA GLU A 242 -10.25 0.95 -27.34
C GLU A 242 -10.49 2.38 -27.86
N GLY A 243 -9.85 3.40 -27.28
CA GLY A 243 -10.05 4.80 -27.66
C GLY A 243 -11.41 5.39 -27.27
N LYS A 244 -12.10 4.78 -26.30
CA LYS A 244 -13.38 5.28 -25.78
C LYS A 244 -13.19 6.57 -24.99
N THR A 245 -14.10 7.52 -25.19
CA THR A 245 -14.07 8.83 -24.51
C THR A 245 -15.09 8.96 -23.37
N LYS A 246 -15.97 7.97 -23.21
CA LYS A 246 -16.93 7.92 -22.13
C LYS A 246 -16.38 7.07 -20.98
N LEU A 247 -16.40 7.65 -19.78
CA LEU A 247 -16.02 6.93 -18.57
C LEU A 247 -16.98 5.73 -18.36
N PRO A 248 -16.44 4.53 -18.03
CA PRO A 248 -17.27 3.36 -17.71
C PRO A 248 -18.27 3.66 -16.57
N ARG A 249 -19.52 3.25 -16.76
CA ARG A 249 -20.64 3.59 -15.87
C ARG A 249 -20.40 3.14 -14.42
N GLN A 250 -19.87 1.94 -14.25
CA GLN A 250 -19.59 1.35 -12.93
C GLN A 250 -18.56 2.12 -12.12
N PHE A 251 -17.67 2.92 -12.77
CA PHE A 251 -16.67 3.70 -12.06
C PHE A 251 -17.28 4.60 -10.98
N ARG A 252 -18.31 5.37 -11.33
CA ARG A 252 -18.91 6.34 -10.38
C ARG A 252 -19.56 5.64 -9.18
N GLU A 253 -20.22 4.51 -9.40
CA GLU A 253 -20.84 3.71 -8.34
C GLU A 253 -19.78 3.15 -7.39
N THR A 254 -18.71 2.58 -7.95
CA THR A 254 -17.62 2.01 -7.18
C THR A 254 -16.82 3.08 -6.44
N ALA A 255 -16.53 4.24 -7.06
CA ALA A 255 -15.83 5.33 -6.43
C ALA A 255 -16.61 5.95 -5.24
N VAL A 256 -17.95 5.92 -5.30
CA VAL A 256 -18.80 6.31 -4.18
C VAL A 256 -18.75 5.31 -3.03
N ALA A 257 -18.79 4.02 -3.34
CA ALA A 257 -18.76 2.94 -2.36
C ALA A 257 -17.36 2.77 -1.73
N ARG A 258 -16.32 3.07 -2.49
CA ARG A 258 -14.92 2.81 -2.11
C ARG A 258 -14.02 4.03 -2.40
N PRO A 259 -14.27 5.21 -1.83
CA PRO A 259 -13.48 6.41 -2.06
C PRO A 259 -12.03 6.29 -1.52
N ASP A 260 -11.78 5.34 -0.62
CA ASP A 260 -10.50 4.99 -0.03
C ASP A 260 -9.54 4.26 -0.97
N ARG A 261 -10.01 3.86 -2.16
CA ARG A 261 -9.20 3.06 -3.10
C ARG A 261 -8.48 3.96 -4.10
N ILE A 262 -7.19 4.16 -3.85
CA ILE A 262 -6.30 4.98 -4.67
C ILE A 262 -6.21 4.49 -6.12
N ASP A 263 -6.36 3.18 -6.33
CA ASP A 263 -6.28 2.55 -7.66
C ASP A 263 -7.35 3.11 -8.62
N LEU A 264 -8.56 3.38 -8.09
CA LEU A 264 -9.66 3.99 -8.87
C LEU A 264 -9.29 5.40 -9.33
N TRP A 265 -8.73 6.21 -8.45
CA TRP A 265 -8.38 7.59 -8.78
C TRP A 265 -7.19 7.67 -9.74
N ARG A 266 -6.22 6.78 -9.60
CA ARG A 266 -5.12 6.63 -10.56
C ARG A 266 -5.61 6.16 -11.94
N ALA A 267 -6.57 5.24 -11.98
CA ALA A 267 -7.20 4.83 -13.23
C ALA A 267 -7.97 5.99 -13.88
N LEU A 268 -8.72 6.77 -13.08
CA LEU A 268 -9.40 7.97 -13.58
C LEU A 268 -8.42 9.00 -14.14
N ALA A 269 -7.26 9.19 -13.51
CA ALA A 269 -6.24 10.11 -14.01
C ALA A 269 -5.72 9.66 -15.39
N ARG A 270 -5.38 8.36 -15.53
CA ARG A 270 -4.95 7.80 -16.84
C ARG A 270 -6.02 7.98 -17.93
N PHE A 271 -7.28 7.70 -17.58
CA PHE A 271 -8.39 7.91 -18.51
C PHE A 271 -8.54 9.38 -18.92
N ALA A 272 -8.48 10.28 -17.96
CA ALA A 272 -8.60 11.70 -18.17
C ALA A 272 -7.46 12.26 -19.05
N GLU A 273 -6.24 11.79 -18.84
CA GLU A 273 -5.07 12.13 -19.68
C GLU A 273 -5.24 11.62 -21.12
N ALA A 274 -5.61 10.35 -21.28
CA ALA A 274 -5.83 9.73 -22.60
C ALA A 274 -6.95 10.41 -23.39
N THR A 275 -8.00 10.86 -22.70
CA THR A 275 -9.19 11.48 -23.30
C THR A 275 -9.18 13.02 -23.30
N ARG A 276 -8.13 13.63 -22.75
CA ARG A 276 -7.97 15.09 -22.57
C ARG A 276 -9.11 15.75 -21.78
N GLN A 277 -9.62 15.06 -20.76
CA GLN A 277 -10.72 15.55 -19.91
C GLN A 277 -10.15 16.15 -18.60
N ASN A 278 -9.73 17.41 -18.64
CA ASN A 278 -9.06 18.08 -17.51
C ASN A 278 -9.88 18.09 -16.21
N HIS A 279 -11.21 18.18 -16.30
CA HIS A 279 -12.09 18.14 -15.12
C HIS A 279 -11.97 16.83 -14.35
N LEU A 280 -11.89 15.68 -15.04
CA LEU A 280 -11.65 14.37 -14.43
C LEU A 280 -10.22 14.23 -13.90
N LEU A 281 -9.25 14.80 -14.60
CA LEU A 281 -7.85 14.76 -14.18
C LEU A 281 -7.65 15.49 -12.84
N PHE A 282 -8.22 16.68 -12.71
CA PHE A 282 -8.11 17.43 -11.46
C PHE A 282 -8.90 16.79 -10.31
N GLU A 283 -10.08 16.21 -10.58
CA GLU A 283 -10.82 15.39 -9.61
C GLU A 283 -9.94 14.22 -9.10
N ALA A 284 -9.35 13.45 -10.01
CA ALA A 284 -8.50 12.31 -9.66
C ALA A 284 -7.27 12.72 -8.83
N ARG A 285 -6.60 13.81 -9.23
CA ARG A 285 -5.44 14.35 -8.51
C ARG A 285 -5.80 14.89 -7.12
N ALA A 286 -7.00 15.43 -6.95
CA ALA A 286 -7.46 15.89 -5.65
C ALA A 286 -7.70 14.73 -4.69
N TRP A 287 -8.32 13.65 -5.15
CA TRP A 287 -8.47 12.42 -4.37
C TRP A 287 -7.12 11.78 -4.04
N ASP A 288 -6.21 11.68 -5.02
CA ASP A 288 -4.87 11.15 -4.78
C ASP A 288 -4.11 11.98 -3.73
N ALA A 289 -4.17 13.29 -3.81
CA ALA A 289 -3.57 14.18 -2.82
C ALA A 289 -4.18 13.99 -1.42
N LEU A 290 -5.51 13.87 -1.33
CA LEU A 290 -6.22 13.63 -0.08
C LEU A 290 -5.81 12.29 0.56
N MET A 291 -5.70 11.22 -0.23
CA MET A 291 -5.27 9.90 0.24
C MET A 291 -3.83 9.91 0.79
N HIS A 292 -3.00 10.83 0.31
CA HIS A 292 -1.64 11.03 0.83
C HIS A 292 -1.54 12.06 1.96
N GLY A 293 -2.67 12.53 2.51
CA GLY A 293 -2.71 13.53 3.57
C GLY A 293 -2.29 14.94 3.15
N LYS A 294 -2.21 15.22 1.83
CA LYS A 294 -1.81 16.52 1.27
C LYS A 294 -3.03 17.43 1.07
N GLN A 295 -3.61 17.89 2.16
CA GLN A 295 -4.90 18.60 2.17
C GLN A 295 -4.91 19.88 1.31
N GLU A 296 -3.88 20.73 1.40
CA GLU A 296 -3.79 21.95 0.61
C GLU A 296 -3.65 21.67 -0.90
N ALA A 297 -2.92 20.63 -1.26
CA ALA A 297 -2.86 20.19 -2.64
C ALA A 297 -4.21 19.66 -3.13
N ALA A 298 -4.95 18.93 -2.29
CA ALA A 298 -6.30 18.46 -2.61
C ALA A 298 -7.27 19.61 -2.86
N LYS A 299 -7.27 20.64 -2.02
CA LYS A 299 -8.08 21.88 -2.21
C LYS A 299 -7.76 22.59 -3.52
N THR A 300 -6.46 22.76 -3.80
CA THR A 300 -6.00 23.38 -5.04
C THR A 300 -6.50 22.62 -6.26
N GLN A 301 -6.43 21.28 -6.25
CA GLN A 301 -6.92 20.47 -7.36
C GLN A 301 -8.45 20.47 -7.45
N LEU A 302 -9.17 20.51 -6.33
CA LEU A 302 -10.63 20.66 -6.31
C LEU A 302 -11.07 21.98 -6.96
N THR A 303 -10.41 23.09 -6.67
CA THR A 303 -10.68 24.38 -7.30
C THR A 303 -10.52 24.29 -8.82
N ARG A 304 -9.40 23.73 -9.29
CA ARG A 304 -9.15 23.51 -10.72
C ARG A 304 -10.20 22.58 -11.37
N ALA A 305 -10.60 21.55 -10.64
CA ALA A 305 -11.66 20.64 -11.10
C ALA A 305 -12.98 21.40 -11.29
N ARG A 306 -13.37 22.26 -10.36
CA ARG A 306 -14.59 23.09 -10.45
C ARG A 306 -14.53 24.06 -11.63
N GLU A 307 -13.40 24.73 -11.84
CA GLU A 307 -13.19 25.63 -12.97
C GLU A 307 -13.31 24.92 -14.34
N ALA A 308 -12.79 23.69 -14.41
CA ALA A 308 -12.81 22.88 -15.62
C ALA A 308 -14.09 22.05 -15.80
N TRP A 309 -14.99 22.04 -14.78
CA TRP A 309 -16.16 21.16 -14.79
C TRP A 309 -17.20 21.64 -15.78
N PRO A 310 -17.64 20.79 -16.73
CA PRO A 310 -18.68 21.17 -17.67
C PRO A 310 -20.00 21.48 -16.95
N LYS A 311 -20.63 22.61 -17.27
CA LYS A 311 -21.91 23.03 -16.67
C LYS A 311 -23.07 22.04 -16.90
N THR A 312 -22.92 21.17 -17.89
CA THR A 312 -23.89 20.12 -18.25
C THR A 312 -23.74 18.83 -17.41
N LEU A 313 -22.65 18.71 -16.66
CA LEU A 313 -22.40 17.54 -15.83
C LEU A 313 -22.83 17.79 -14.38
N ASP A 314 -23.25 16.70 -13.74
CA ASP A 314 -23.58 16.67 -12.31
C ASP A 314 -22.31 16.95 -11.47
N SER A 315 -22.38 17.94 -10.57
CA SER A 315 -21.27 18.36 -9.70
C SER A 315 -21.14 17.55 -8.40
N ARG A 316 -22.08 16.66 -8.09
CA ARG A 316 -22.05 15.84 -6.87
C ARG A 316 -20.71 15.12 -6.59
N PRO A 317 -19.93 14.67 -7.59
CA PRO A 317 -18.60 14.13 -7.33
C PRO A 317 -17.66 15.12 -6.64
N LEU A 318 -17.72 16.41 -7.00
CA LEU A 318 -16.89 17.47 -6.40
C LEU A 318 -17.37 17.84 -4.98
N ASP A 319 -18.68 17.83 -4.75
CA ASP A 319 -19.26 18.12 -3.43
C ASP A 319 -18.87 17.03 -2.40
N ARG A 320 -18.80 15.78 -2.84
CA ARG A 320 -18.30 14.67 -2.02
C ARG A 320 -16.82 14.82 -1.70
N LEU A 321 -16.02 15.20 -2.68
CA LEU A 321 -14.59 15.44 -2.49
C LEU A 321 -14.36 16.58 -1.51
N GLU A 322 -15.11 17.67 -1.61
CA GLU A 322 -15.06 18.80 -0.66
C GLU A 322 -15.42 18.36 0.75
N THR A 323 -16.49 17.57 0.88
CA THR A 323 -16.89 17.00 2.16
C THR A 323 -15.79 16.12 2.77
N ALA A 324 -15.13 15.30 1.94
CA ALA A 324 -14.03 14.44 2.39
C ALA A 324 -12.79 15.25 2.82
N ILE A 325 -12.44 16.31 2.08
CA ILE A 325 -11.35 17.22 2.44
C ILE A 325 -11.67 17.91 3.78
N SER A 326 -12.87 18.45 3.94
CA SER A 326 -13.31 19.13 5.17
C SER A 326 -13.38 18.18 6.37
N ALA A 327 -13.69 16.89 6.16
CA ALA A 327 -13.67 15.88 7.20
C ALA A 327 -12.23 15.57 7.64
N ALA A 328 -11.29 15.51 6.70
CA ALA A 328 -9.88 15.26 7.00
C ALA A 328 -9.20 16.41 7.77
N GLU A 329 -9.69 17.63 7.64
CA GLU A 329 -9.19 18.80 8.40
C GLU A 329 -9.56 18.78 9.88
N ARG A 330 -10.65 18.09 10.22
CA ARG A 330 -11.17 17.99 11.59
C ARG A 330 -10.54 16.86 12.40
N LEU A 331 -9.75 15.99 11.75
CA LEU A 331 -9.05 14.85 12.35
C LEU A 331 -7.63 15.23 12.74
#